data_58e9ed09edb6b23146aff5ce1d259e88
#
_entry.id   58e9ed09edb6b23146aff5ce1d259e88
#
_cell.length_a   1.000
_cell.length_b   1.000
_cell.length_c   1.000
_cell.angle_alpha   90.00
_cell.angle_beta   90.00
_cell.angle_gamma   90.00
#
_symmetry.space_group_name_H-M   'P 1'
#
loop_
_entity.id
_entity.type
_entity.pdbx_description
1 polymer ?
#
loop_
_entity_poly.entity_id
_entity_poly.type
_entity_poly.pdbx_seq_one_letter_code
_entity_poly.pdbx_strand_id
1 'polypeptide(L)'
;MEEKFVGREKELADLNELYAQDRFQLFVLYGRRRVGKTTLLNEFCKDKKSIFYSAEQSNDKLNLEKFSAQVFGFYNESNLEPFSSWTNALSYIDERQAGERIVLVIDEFPYLVRKNRALLSEFQHLIDHSLKNGNLFIVLCGSYMGFMEKEVLGSKSPLFGRRTGQLHMKSFDYHDSMKFLENFSAEDKLKLYGAFGGTPLYLQQVAPNKGFEENIKDNFLKITSYLYEEPLLLLRQEVQEPGVYSAIIEAIARGYTKANEISTKIGEDAAKCLKYIKTLCELGIIYKETPFGEKETSRKTIYGISDLMFRFWYRYVFTNRTLIETGARDAVWLKRIEPDYANYMGTVFERVCKDYLSVKNAKGELPILFTSIGRWWGTDPATKSQVEIDIIAGDSDDYMIGECKWRGEKLDISVLNDLRHKADVFSKTRDHTWYVLFSKSGFTDAVIAESKKDDSIILVDLDALFK
;
A
#
# COMPACT_ATOMS: atom_id res chain seq x y z
N MET A 1 -4.65 25.72 8.96
CA MET A 1 -3.27 25.17 8.98
C MET A 1 -3.07 24.51 7.62
N GLU A 2 -2.07 24.93 6.87
CA GLU A 2 -1.69 24.22 5.65
C GLU A 2 -1.34 22.77 6.04
N GLU A 3 -1.96 21.78 5.40
CA GLU A 3 -1.60 20.38 5.58
C GLU A 3 -0.15 20.21 5.13
N LYS A 4 0.73 19.86 6.06
CA LYS A 4 2.13 19.59 5.75
C LYS A 4 2.18 18.39 4.79
N PHE A 5 2.78 18.57 3.61
CA PHE A 5 3.08 17.46 2.71
C PHE A 5 4.10 16.54 3.39
N VAL A 6 3.78 15.26 3.52
CA VAL A 6 4.59 14.28 4.22
C VAL A 6 4.80 13.06 3.36
N GLY A 7 6.05 12.62 3.22
CA GLY A 7 6.42 11.49 2.37
C GLY A 7 6.31 11.80 0.88
N ARG A 8 6.47 10.80 0.03
CA ARG A 8 6.38 10.93 -1.44
C ARG A 8 7.44 11.81 -2.09
N GLU A 9 8.55 12.04 -1.41
CA GLU A 9 9.64 12.85 -1.94
C GLU A 9 10.18 12.26 -3.25
N LYS A 10 10.25 10.92 -3.33
CA LYS A 10 10.69 10.20 -4.52
C LYS A 10 9.70 10.36 -5.68
N GLU A 11 8.43 10.12 -5.42
CA GLU A 11 7.37 10.24 -6.44
C GLU A 11 7.26 11.69 -6.95
N LEU A 12 7.42 12.68 -6.07
CA LEU A 12 7.46 14.08 -6.44
C LEU A 12 8.71 14.43 -7.28
N ALA A 13 9.87 13.86 -6.92
CA ALA A 13 11.10 14.03 -7.68
C ALA A 13 10.98 13.44 -9.10
N ASP A 14 10.44 12.21 -9.22
CA ASP A 14 10.19 11.55 -10.51
C ASP A 14 9.24 12.39 -11.42
N LEU A 15 8.18 12.97 -10.84
CA LEU A 15 7.27 13.86 -11.57
C LEU A 15 7.97 15.15 -12.03
N ASN A 16 8.82 15.74 -11.18
CA ASN A 16 9.59 16.94 -11.50
C ASN A 16 10.65 16.65 -12.57
N GLU A 17 11.30 15.49 -12.55
CA GLU A 17 12.23 15.05 -13.59
C GLU A 17 11.53 14.93 -14.96
N LEU A 18 10.34 14.33 -15.01
CA LEU A 18 9.53 14.28 -16.23
C LEU A 18 9.08 15.67 -16.67
N TYR A 19 8.73 16.54 -15.73
CA TYR A 19 8.35 17.93 -16.04
C TYR A 19 9.52 18.74 -16.62
N ALA A 20 10.74 18.49 -16.19
CA ALA A 20 11.92 19.18 -16.69
C ALA A 20 12.27 18.82 -18.16
N GLN A 21 11.72 17.70 -18.68
CA GLN A 21 11.90 17.34 -20.09
C GLN A 21 10.98 18.18 -20.96
N ASP A 22 11.54 19.06 -21.81
CA ASP A 22 10.78 19.97 -22.68
C ASP A 22 10.14 19.23 -23.88
N ARG A 23 9.15 18.40 -23.59
CA ARG A 23 8.37 17.62 -24.56
C ARG A 23 7.02 17.25 -23.97
N PHE A 24 6.10 16.83 -24.83
CA PHE A 24 4.81 16.29 -24.41
C PHE A 24 4.98 15.15 -23.39
N GLN A 25 4.17 15.16 -22.35
CA GLN A 25 4.10 14.08 -21.35
C GLN A 25 2.64 13.65 -21.13
N LEU A 26 2.42 12.36 -21.14
CA LEU A 26 1.19 11.74 -20.66
C LEU A 26 1.52 10.83 -19.48
N PHE A 27 1.25 11.31 -18.29
CA PHE A 27 1.49 10.57 -17.05
C PHE A 27 0.20 9.97 -16.51
N VAL A 28 0.24 8.71 -16.07
CA VAL A 28 -0.92 8.03 -15.49
C VAL A 28 -0.65 7.76 -14.01
N LEU A 29 -1.41 8.42 -13.13
CA LEU A 29 -1.35 8.23 -11.69
C LEU A 29 -2.58 7.44 -11.22
N TYR A 30 -2.38 6.27 -10.62
CA TYR A 30 -3.49 5.48 -10.12
C TYR A 30 -3.16 4.79 -8.80
N GLY A 31 -4.17 4.38 -8.10
CA GLY A 31 -4.04 3.73 -6.80
C GLY A 31 -5.32 3.87 -6.00
N ARG A 32 -5.46 3.08 -4.94
CA ARG A 32 -6.65 3.07 -4.09
C ARG A 32 -6.99 4.48 -3.58
N ARG A 33 -8.24 4.68 -3.22
CA ARG A 33 -8.68 5.92 -2.54
C ARG A 33 -7.87 6.14 -1.26
N ARG A 34 -7.68 7.41 -0.88
CA ARG A 34 -7.06 7.85 0.39
C ARG A 34 -5.55 7.65 0.52
N VAL A 35 -4.87 7.18 -0.55
CA VAL A 35 -3.39 7.04 -0.56
C VAL A 35 -2.64 8.34 -0.83
N GLY A 36 -3.36 9.46 -1.04
CA GLY A 36 -2.76 10.79 -1.20
C GLY A 36 -2.45 11.21 -2.63
N LYS A 37 -3.10 10.63 -3.67
CA LYS A 37 -2.88 11.00 -5.08
C LYS A 37 -3.09 12.49 -5.35
N THR A 38 -4.24 13.02 -4.94
CA THR A 38 -4.60 14.44 -5.12
C THR A 38 -3.64 15.35 -4.35
N THR A 39 -3.20 14.93 -3.15
CA THR A 39 -2.21 15.68 -2.35
C THR A 39 -0.86 15.75 -3.06
N LEU A 40 -0.38 14.64 -3.65
CA LEU A 40 0.84 14.62 -4.46
C LEU A 40 0.73 15.54 -5.67
N LEU A 41 -0.41 15.50 -6.37
CA LEU A 41 -0.62 16.34 -7.55
C LEU A 41 -0.75 17.84 -7.20
N ASN A 42 -1.38 18.17 -6.09
CA ASN A 42 -1.43 19.54 -5.59
C ASN A 42 -0.03 20.06 -5.26
N GLU A 43 0.80 19.27 -4.58
CA GLU A 43 2.19 19.66 -4.29
C GLU A 43 3.01 19.78 -5.58
N PHE A 44 2.86 18.87 -6.53
CA PHE A 44 3.52 18.93 -7.83
C PHE A 44 3.14 20.19 -8.63
N CYS A 45 1.88 20.63 -8.56
CA CYS A 45 1.37 21.78 -9.29
C CYS A 45 1.66 23.12 -8.62
N LYS A 46 2.10 23.16 -7.37
CA LYS A 46 2.20 24.36 -6.52
C LYS A 46 2.98 25.52 -7.18
N ASP A 47 4.08 25.19 -7.84
CA ASP A 47 4.99 26.17 -8.48
C ASP A 47 4.88 26.16 -10.01
N LYS A 48 3.80 25.60 -10.58
CA LYS A 48 3.65 25.40 -12.01
C LYS A 48 2.35 26.02 -12.51
N LYS A 49 2.37 26.49 -13.76
CA LYS A 49 1.13 26.84 -14.46
C LYS A 49 0.33 25.57 -14.67
N SER A 50 -0.80 25.45 -13.96
CA SER A 50 -1.57 24.21 -13.96
C SER A 50 -3.07 24.46 -14.06
N ILE A 51 -3.73 23.61 -14.83
CA ILE A 51 -5.18 23.47 -14.89
C ILE A 51 -5.51 22.15 -14.16
N PHE A 52 -6.16 22.26 -13.01
CA PHE A 52 -6.53 21.10 -12.21
C PHE A 52 -8.04 20.89 -12.26
N TYR A 53 -8.48 19.83 -12.93
CA TYR A 53 -9.87 19.47 -13.06
C TYR A 53 -10.15 18.13 -12.36
N SER A 54 -11.13 18.11 -11.45
CA SER A 54 -11.61 16.88 -10.84
C SER A 54 -12.95 16.49 -11.48
N ALA A 55 -12.97 15.36 -12.17
CA ALA A 55 -14.17 14.86 -12.83
C ALA A 55 -15.22 14.39 -11.83
N GLU A 56 -16.48 14.66 -12.14
CA GLU A 56 -17.59 14.29 -11.29
C GLU A 56 -18.36 13.07 -11.85
N GLN A 57 -19.03 12.36 -10.96
CA GLN A 57 -19.93 11.27 -11.34
C GLN A 57 -21.21 11.82 -11.96
N SER A 58 -21.09 12.46 -13.12
CA SER A 58 -22.13 13.16 -13.86
C SER A 58 -22.14 12.71 -15.32
N ASN A 59 -22.98 13.34 -16.17
CA ASN A 59 -22.94 13.10 -17.62
C ASN A 59 -21.78 13.85 -18.29
N ASP A 60 -21.44 13.46 -19.52
CA ASP A 60 -20.29 13.99 -20.27
C ASP A 60 -20.41 15.51 -20.52
N LYS A 61 -21.61 15.98 -20.89
CA LYS A 61 -21.87 17.40 -21.17
C LYS A 61 -21.60 18.28 -19.94
N LEU A 62 -22.10 17.91 -18.77
CA LEU A 62 -21.88 18.67 -17.54
C LEU A 62 -20.41 18.67 -17.11
N ASN A 63 -19.69 17.55 -17.28
CA ASN A 63 -18.26 17.52 -17.04
C ASN A 63 -17.51 18.43 -18.01
N LEU A 64 -17.87 18.45 -19.29
CA LEU A 64 -17.24 19.30 -20.29
C LEU A 64 -17.54 20.80 -20.03
N GLU A 65 -18.76 21.17 -19.63
CA GLU A 65 -19.11 22.53 -19.22
C GLU A 65 -18.25 23.00 -18.03
N LYS A 66 -18.11 22.18 -17.00
CA LYS A 66 -17.28 22.50 -15.82
C LYS A 66 -15.78 22.58 -16.17
N PHE A 67 -15.30 21.66 -17.01
CA PHE A 67 -13.95 21.71 -17.53
C PHE A 67 -13.70 23.00 -18.32
N SER A 68 -14.64 23.38 -19.20
CA SER A 68 -14.56 24.62 -19.97
C SER A 68 -14.43 25.85 -19.06
N ALA A 69 -15.28 25.93 -18.03
CA ALA A 69 -15.21 27.01 -17.05
C ALA A 69 -13.85 27.07 -16.33
N GLN A 70 -13.28 25.90 -15.99
CA GLN A 70 -11.96 25.83 -15.36
C GLN A 70 -10.85 26.32 -16.31
N VAL A 71 -10.89 25.91 -17.58
CA VAL A 71 -9.93 26.35 -18.61
C VAL A 71 -10.04 27.86 -18.85
N PHE A 72 -11.24 28.39 -19.04
CA PHE A 72 -11.44 29.83 -19.25
C PHE A 72 -11.02 30.64 -18.02
N GLY A 73 -11.31 30.16 -16.82
CA GLY A 73 -10.82 30.77 -15.58
C GLY A 73 -9.29 30.84 -15.48
N PHE A 74 -8.58 29.82 -15.94
CA PHE A 74 -7.13 29.80 -15.98
C PHE A 74 -6.56 30.90 -16.94
N TYR A 75 -7.22 31.16 -18.07
CA TYR A 75 -6.81 32.18 -19.03
C TYR A 75 -7.42 33.57 -18.74
N ASN A 76 -8.15 33.74 -17.63
CA ASN A 76 -8.88 34.96 -17.28
C ASN A 76 -9.90 35.41 -18.36
N GLU A 77 -10.48 34.46 -19.06
CA GLU A 77 -11.52 34.70 -20.06
C GLU A 77 -12.91 34.47 -19.44
N SER A 78 -13.87 35.34 -19.80
CA SER A 78 -15.25 35.27 -19.30
C SER A 78 -16.23 35.36 -20.45
N ASN A 79 -17.45 34.87 -20.20
CA ASN A 79 -18.56 34.92 -21.16
C ASN A 79 -18.34 34.14 -22.46
N LEU A 80 -17.56 33.08 -22.41
CA LEU A 80 -17.39 32.15 -23.52
C LEU A 80 -18.38 30.98 -23.39
N GLU A 81 -18.87 30.51 -24.53
CA GLU A 81 -19.65 29.27 -24.58
C GLU A 81 -18.76 28.06 -24.25
N PRO A 82 -19.25 27.07 -23.52
CA PRO A 82 -18.50 25.85 -23.26
C PRO A 82 -18.02 25.17 -24.52
N PHE A 83 -16.87 24.50 -24.46
CA PHE A 83 -16.36 23.73 -25.58
C PHE A 83 -17.38 22.70 -26.07
N SER A 84 -17.46 22.52 -27.38
CA SER A 84 -18.38 21.56 -28.01
C SER A 84 -17.87 20.09 -27.92
N SER A 85 -16.58 19.89 -27.66
CA SER A 85 -15.95 18.56 -27.49
C SER A 85 -14.69 18.65 -26.63
N TRP A 86 -14.28 17.50 -26.09
CA TRP A 86 -12.99 17.37 -25.39
C TRP A 86 -11.79 17.66 -26.33
N THR A 87 -11.92 17.26 -27.60
CA THR A 87 -10.93 17.57 -28.63
C THR A 87 -10.69 19.07 -28.73
N ASN A 88 -11.77 19.87 -28.87
CA ASN A 88 -11.64 21.34 -28.96
C ASN A 88 -11.07 21.95 -27.70
N ALA A 89 -11.44 21.43 -26.53
CA ALA A 89 -10.91 21.90 -25.25
C ALA A 89 -9.41 21.65 -25.10
N LEU A 90 -8.92 20.48 -25.47
CA LEU A 90 -7.50 20.14 -25.39
C LEU A 90 -6.66 20.88 -26.46
N SER A 91 -7.18 21.01 -27.69
CA SER A 91 -6.53 21.79 -28.74
C SER A 91 -6.40 23.27 -28.34
N TYR A 92 -7.44 23.81 -27.71
CA TYR A 92 -7.44 25.19 -27.20
C TYR A 92 -6.32 25.42 -26.15
N ILE A 93 -6.11 24.47 -25.25
CA ILE A 93 -5.02 24.54 -24.27
C ILE A 93 -3.66 24.42 -24.96
N ASP A 94 -3.51 23.51 -25.91
CA ASP A 94 -2.26 23.25 -26.63
C ASP A 94 -1.82 24.48 -27.45
N GLU A 95 -2.74 25.09 -28.20
CA GLU A 95 -2.49 26.28 -29.00
C GLU A 95 -2.11 27.53 -28.16
N ARG A 96 -2.56 27.58 -26.90
CA ARG A 96 -2.35 28.74 -26.01
C ARG A 96 -1.18 28.60 -25.04
N GLN A 97 -0.37 27.58 -25.16
CA GLN A 97 0.82 27.44 -24.31
C GLN A 97 1.82 28.58 -24.46
N ALA A 98 1.86 29.22 -25.63
CA ALA A 98 2.71 30.39 -25.91
C ALA A 98 4.18 30.22 -25.47
N GLY A 99 4.72 29.02 -25.55
CA GLY A 99 6.07 28.68 -25.12
C GLY A 99 6.21 28.36 -23.62
N GLU A 100 5.14 28.50 -22.85
CA GLU A 100 5.13 28.13 -21.42
C GLU A 100 4.49 26.75 -21.21
N ARG A 101 5.17 25.91 -20.45
CA ARG A 101 4.68 24.57 -20.16
C ARG A 101 3.49 24.61 -19.20
N ILE A 102 2.39 24.01 -19.59
CA ILE A 102 1.19 23.85 -18.77
C ILE A 102 1.08 22.39 -18.27
N VAL A 103 0.71 22.25 -17.01
CA VAL A 103 0.30 20.95 -16.43
C VAL A 103 -1.22 20.89 -16.44
N LEU A 104 -1.76 19.90 -17.14
CA LEU A 104 -3.19 19.59 -17.13
C LEU A 104 -3.42 18.34 -16.29
N VAL A 105 -4.03 18.49 -15.13
CA VAL A 105 -4.45 17.35 -14.27
C VAL A 105 -5.93 17.08 -14.50
N ILE A 106 -6.26 15.84 -14.84
CA ILE A 106 -7.64 15.33 -14.87
C ILE A 106 -7.74 14.27 -13.77
N ASP A 107 -8.20 14.69 -12.60
CA ASP A 107 -8.43 13.79 -11.46
C ASP A 107 -9.77 13.06 -11.61
N GLU A 108 -9.88 11.85 -11.08
CA GLU A 108 -11.01 10.93 -11.23
C GLU A 108 -11.41 10.70 -12.70
N PHE A 109 -10.42 10.62 -13.60
CA PHE A 109 -10.57 10.36 -15.02
C PHE A 109 -11.51 9.19 -15.39
N PRO A 110 -11.58 8.09 -14.61
CA PRO A 110 -12.55 7.03 -14.84
C PRO A 110 -14.01 7.48 -14.95
N TYR A 111 -14.40 8.57 -14.28
CA TYR A 111 -15.79 9.06 -14.37
C TYR A 111 -16.13 9.59 -15.76
N LEU A 112 -15.18 10.22 -16.45
CA LEU A 112 -15.36 10.71 -17.81
C LEU A 112 -15.51 9.54 -18.78
N VAL A 113 -14.57 8.60 -18.77
CA VAL A 113 -14.53 7.49 -19.73
C VAL A 113 -15.72 6.56 -19.58
N ARG A 114 -16.23 6.34 -18.36
CA ARG A 114 -17.44 5.54 -18.13
C ARG A 114 -18.68 6.13 -18.81
N LYS A 115 -18.74 7.42 -19.00
CA LYS A 115 -19.86 8.13 -19.64
C LYS A 115 -19.61 8.38 -21.12
N ASN A 116 -18.35 8.57 -21.52
CA ASN A 116 -17.93 8.76 -22.88
C ASN A 116 -16.74 7.83 -23.22
N ARG A 117 -17.04 6.63 -23.71
CA ARG A 117 -15.98 5.65 -24.09
C ARG A 117 -15.14 6.11 -25.28
N ALA A 118 -15.68 7.00 -26.13
CA ALA A 118 -14.95 7.55 -27.27
C ALA A 118 -13.80 8.43 -26.83
N LEU A 119 -13.85 8.99 -25.61
CA LEU A 119 -12.84 9.89 -25.05
C LEU A 119 -11.41 9.34 -25.15
N LEU A 120 -11.21 8.06 -24.90
CA LEU A 120 -9.88 7.43 -25.03
C LEU A 120 -9.35 7.49 -26.47
N SER A 121 -10.23 7.30 -27.46
CA SER A 121 -9.88 7.38 -28.87
C SER A 121 -9.67 8.84 -29.30
N GLU A 122 -10.43 9.78 -28.76
CA GLU A 122 -10.22 11.22 -28.99
C GLU A 122 -8.86 11.65 -28.46
N PHE A 123 -8.49 11.27 -27.24
CA PHE A 123 -7.15 11.51 -26.69
C PHE A 123 -6.05 10.87 -27.54
N GLN A 124 -6.25 9.63 -27.98
CA GLN A 124 -5.33 8.94 -28.89
C GLN A 124 -5.08 9.78 -30.15
N HIS A 125 -6.15 10.20 -30.83
CA HIS A 125 -6.06 10.95 -32.07
C HIS A 125 -5.33 12.29 -31.87
N LEU A 126 -5.67 13.02 -30.80
CA LEU A 126 -5.02 14.28 -30.47
C LEU A 126 -3.52 14.11 -30.18
N ILE A 127 -3.17 13.12 -29.40
CA ILE A 127 -1.76 12.84 -29.07
C ILE A 127 -0.99 12.52 -30.33
N ASP A 128 -1.52 11.67 -31.21
CA ASP A 128 -0.81 11.24 -32.41
C ASP A 128 -0.62 12.35 -33.46
N HIS A 129 -1.54 13.32 -33.52
CA HIS A 129 -1.55 14.31 -34.61
C HIS A 129 -1.17 15.73 -34.16
N SER A 130 -1.33 16.09 -32.90
CA SER A 130 -1.06 17.44 -32.38
C SER A 130 -0.12 17.42 -31.18
N LEU A 131 -0.59 16.92 -30.04
CA LEU A 131 0.03 17.15 -28.73
C LEU A 131 1.47 16.62 -28.61
N LYS A 132 1.82 15.53 -29.29
CA LYS A 132 3.17 14.92 -29.23
C LYS A 132 4.31 15.85 -29.67
N ASN A 133 4.00 16.88 -30.45
CA ASN A 133 4.98 17.84 -30.95
C ASN A 133 5.09 19.08 -30.04
N GLY A 134 4.22 19.20 -29.05
CA GLY A 134 4.21 20.27 -28.05
C GLY A 134 4.92 19.86 -26.75
N ASN A 135 4.67 20.61 -25.69
CA ASN A 135 5.26 20.39 -24.38
C ASN A 135 4.21 20.31 -23.24
N LEU A 136 2.93 20.09 -23.58
CA LEU A 136 1.85 19.91 -22.60
C LEU A 136 2.14 18.69 -21.70
N PHE A 137 1.96 18.88 -20.39
CA PHE A 137 2.09 17.79 -19.41
C PHE A 137 0.69 17.37 -18.93
N ILE A 138 0.20 16.24 -19.39
CA ILE A 138 -1.12 15.72 -19.00
C ILE A 138 -0.95 14.66 -17.93
N VAL A 139 -1.69 14.80 -16.82
CA VAL A 139 -1.83 13.77 -15.77
C VAL A 139 -3.25 13.23 -15.78
N LEU A 140 -3.40 11.94 -16.07
CA LEU A 140 -4.65 11.22 -15.88
C LEU A 140 -4.60 10.50 -14.55
N CYS A 141 -5.41 10.95 -13.60
CA CYS A 141 -5.46 10.39 -12.25
C CYS A 141 -6.76 9.62 -12.03
N GLY A 142 -6.68 8.49 -11.33
CA GLY A 142 -7.86 7.70 -11.00
C GLY A 142 -7.70 6.80 -9.80
N SER A 143 -8.79 6.70 -9.02
CA SER A 143 -8.84 5.83 -7.84
C SER A 143 -9.40 4.44 -8.13
N TYR A 144 -10.10 4.24 -9.24
CA TYR A 144 -10.65 2.95 -9.63
C TYR A 144 -9.60 2.09 -10.35
N MET A 145 -8.84 1.32 -9.58
CA MET A 145 -7.64 0.60 -10.04
C MET A 145 -7.90 -0.33 -11.21
N GLY A 146 -8.86 -1.24 -11.10
CA GLY A 146 -9.17 -2.20 -12.17
C GLY A 146 -9.56 -1.54 -13.49
N PHE A 147 -10.18 -0.36 -13.45
CA PHE A 147 -10.46 0.43 -14.64
C PHE A 147 -9.17 1.04 -15.23
N MET A 148 -8.36 1.67 -14.39
CA MET A 148 -7.10 2.29 -14.86
C MET A 148 -6.16 1.25 -15.48
N GLU A 149 -6.01 0.09 -14.88
CA GLU A 149 -5.16 -0.98 -15.40
C GLU A 149 -5.68 -1.58 -16.70
N LYS A 150 -7.01 -1.77 -16.82
CA LYS A 150 -7.60 -2.45 -17.97
C LYS A 150 -7.89 -1.49 -19.13
N GLU A 151 -8.55 -0.36 -18.85
CA GLU A 151 -9.08 0.53 -19.90
C GLU A 151 -8.09 1.64 -20.28
N VAL A 152 -7.21 2.07 -19.36
CA VAL A 152 -6.23 3.14 -19.64
C VAL A 152 -4.85 2.55 -19.98
N LEU A 153 -4.36 1.61 -19.17
CA LEU A 153 -3.00 1.06 -19.27
C LEU A 153 -2.94 -0.23 -20.08
N GLY A 154 -4.06 -0.92 -20.24
CA GLY A 154 -4.13 -2.24 -20.87
C GLY A 154 -3.71 -2.24 -22.36
N SER A 155 -3.23 -3.35 -22.86
CA SER A 155 -2.76 -3.49 -24.25
C SER A 155 -3.83 -3.22 -25.33
N LYS A 156 -5.11 -3.27 -24.97
CA LYS A 156 -6.24 -2.94 -25.85
C LYS A 156 -6.70 -1.47 -25.72
N SER A 157 -6.09 -0.70 -24.83
CA SER A 157 -6.42 0.71 -24.68
C SER A 157 -5.97 1.53 -25.88
N PRO A 158 -6.76 2.51 -26.34
CA PRO A 158 -6.30 3.50 -27.32
C PRO A 158 -5.06 4.28 -26.83
N LEU A 159 -4.85 4.40 -25.53
CA LEU A 159 -3.69 5.10 -24.95
C LEU A 159 -2.45 4.21 -24.77
N PHE A 160 -2.56 2.91 -25.11
CA PHE A 160 -1.41 1.99 -25.03
C PHE A 160 -0.25 2.48 -25.91
N GLY A 161 0.96 2.55 -25.31
CA GLY A 161 2.17 3.03 -25.99
C GLY A 161 2.29 4.56 -26.11
N ARG A 162 1.30 5.35 -25.62
CA ARG A 162 1.32 6.83 -25.67
C ARG A 162 1.65 7.49 -24.36
N ARG A 163 1.54 6.72 -23.25
CA ARG A 163 2.01 7.21 -21.94
C ARG A 163 3.51 7.33 -21.91
N THR A 164 4.00 8.39 -21.29
CA THR A 164 5.43 8.64 -21.06
C THR A 164 5.89 8.24 -19.67
N GLY A 165 4.94 8.10 -18.73
CA GLY A 165 5.17 7.61 -17.37
C GLY A 165 3.89 7.11 -16.72
N GLN A 166 4.06 6.29 -15.69
CA GLN A 166 2.95 5.83 -14.85
C GLN A 166 3.43 5.58 -13.43
N LEU A 167 2.53 5.78 -12.46
CA LEU A 167 2.78 5.47 -11.06
C LEU A 167 1.56 4.78 -10.44
N HIS A 168 1.76 3.57 -9.94
CA HIS A 168 0.83 2.92 -9.05
C HIS A 168 1.12 3.35 -7.61
N MET A 169 0.34 4.30 -7.10
CA MET A 169 0.52 4.85 -5.77
C MET A 169 -0.07 3.93 -4.70
N LYS A 170 0.78 3.37 -3.86
CA LYS A 170 0.43 2.48 -2.75
C LYS A 170 0.33 3.26 -1.44
N SER A 171 -0.21 2.65 -0.39
CA SER A 171 -0.06 3.14 0.99
C SER A 171 1.43 3.25 1.35
N PHE A 172 1.75 4.10 2.30
CA PHE A 172 3.11 4.22 2.82
C PHE A 172 3.60 2.89 3.43
N ASP A 173 4.87 2.62 3.30
CA ASP A 173 5.57 1.65 4.13
C ASP A 173 5.68 2.13 5.59
N TYR A 174 6.34 1.34 6.45
CA TYR A 174 6.49 1.75 7.84
C TYR A 174 7.36 3.01 7.95
N HIS A 175 8.43 3.14 7.17
CA HIS A 175 9.37 4.26 7.26
C HIS A 175 8.69 5.61 6.98
N ASP A 176 7.95 5.74 5.88
CA ASP A 176 7.21 6.97 5.56
C ASP A 176 6.05 7.20 6.53
N SER A 177 5.41 6.12 7.00
CA SER A 177 4.34 6.22 8.01
C SER A 177 4.83 6.82 9.33
N MET A 178 6.09 6.60 9.71
CA MET A 178 6.67 7.14 10.95
C MET A 178 6.78 8.66 10.96
N LYS A 179 6.83 9.30 9.78
CA LYS A 179 6.83 10.77 9.66
C LYS A 179 5.53 11.41 10.17
N PHE A 180 4.43 10.65 10.24
CA PHE A 180 3.17 11.06 10.86
C PHE A 180 3.14 10.85 12.38
N LEU A 181 4.04 10.03 12.90
CA LEU A 181 4.04 9.55 14.27
C LEU A 181 5.28 10.02 15.06
N GLU A 182 5.90 11.14 14.67
CA GLU A 182 7.18 11.62 15.23
C GLU A 182 7.17 11.78 16.75
N ASN A 183 6.03 12.16 17.32
CA ASN A 183 5.87 12.44 18.77
C ASN A 183 5.75 11.17 19.64
N PHE A 184 5.75 9.99 19.06
CA PHE A 184 5.57 8.74 19.79
C PHE A 184 6.91 7.99 20.00
N SER A 185 6.96 7.16 21.03
CA SER A 185 8.07 6.22 21.22
C SER A 185 8.19 5.24 20.04
N ALA A 186 9.37 4.65 19.83
CA ALA A 186 9.58 3.65 18.80
C ALA A 186 8.56 2.49 18.87
N GLU A 187 8.24 2.03 20.08
CA GLU A 187 7.24 0.99 20.30
C GLU A 187 5.82 1.46 19.92
N ASP A 188 5.40 2.65 20.37
CA ASP A 188 4.07 3.15 20.07
C ASP A 188 3.90 3.52 18.60
N LYS A 189 4.95 3.99 17.93
CA LYS A 189 4.97 4.17 16.47
C LYS A 189 4.59 2.89 15.75
N LEU A 190 5.24 1.77 16.07
CA LEU A 190 4.92 0.48 15.42
C LEU A 190 3.55 -0.05 15.84
N LYS A 191 3.13 0.15 17.09
CA LYS A 191 1.78 -0.21 17.53
C LYS A 191 0.71 0.57 16.76
N LEU A 192 0.86 1.89 16.64
CA LEU A 192 -0.05 2.74 15.87
C LEU A 192 -0.05 2.35 14.38
N TYR A 193 1.11 2.16 13.79
CA TYR A 193 1.21 1.65 12.41
C TYR A 193 0.50 0.31 12.25
N GLY A 194 0.64 -0.60 13.21
CA GLY A 194 -0.06 -1.88 13.22
C GLY A 194 -1.58 -1.76 13.17
N ALA A 195 -2.16 -0.72 13.79
CA ALA A 195 -3.59 -0.49 13.81
C ALA A 195 -4.10 0.39 12.65
N PHE A 196 -3.39 1.48 12.33
CA PHE A 196 -3.84 2.47 11.34
C PHE A 196 -3.34 2.15 9.91
N GLY A 197 -2.30 1.33 9.79
CA GLY A 197 -1.65 1.06 8.51
C GLY A 197 -0.90 2.26 7.95
N GLY A 198 -0.53 2.19 6.66
CA GLY A 198 0.22 3.23 5.96
C GLY A 198 -0.64 4.16 5.09
N THR A 199 -1.96 4.18 5.24
CA THR A 199 -2.81 5.09 4.48
C THR A 199 -2.78 6.48 5.11
N PRO A 200 -2.34 7.55 4.37
CA PRO A 200 -2.15 8.89 4.94
C PRO A 200 -3.36 9.41 5.70
N LEU A 201 -4.56 9.29 5.11
CA LEU A 201 -5.80 9.76 5.73
C LEU A 201 -6.10 9.09 7.08
N TYR A 202 -5.68 7.83 7.27
CA TYR A 202 -5.86 7.12 8.53
C TYR A 202 -4.81 7.54 9.56
N LEU A 203 -3.56 7.74 9.13
CA LEU A 203 -2.48 8.23 9.98
C LEU A 203 -2.75 9.65 10.50
N GLN A 204 -3.40 10.50 9.69
CA GLN A 204 -3.84 11.84 10.10
C GLN A 204 -4.90 11.84 11.22
N GLN A 205 -5.59 10.71 11.45
CA GLN A 205 -6.53 10.59 12.57
C GLN A 205 -5.84 10.38 13.92
N VAL A 206 -4.55 10.10 13.93
CA VAL A 206 -3.79 9.87 15.16
C VAL A 206 -3.54 11.21 15.86
N ALA A 207 -4.05 11.34 17.08
CA ALA A 207 -3.86 12.52 17.92
C ALA A 207 -2.48 12.47 18.58
N PRO A 208 -1.56 13.42 18.29
CA PRO A 208 -0.17 13.35 18.75
C PRO A 208 0.00 13.59 20.26
N ASN A 209 -1.03 14.12 20.91
CA ASN A 209 -1.07 14.40 22.35
C ASN A 209 -1.77 13.31 23.18
N LYS A 210 -2.15 12.18 22.55
CA LYS A 210 -2.79 11.04 23.20
C LYS A 210 -1.93 9.80 23.10
N GLY A 211 -2.02 8.92 24.11
CA GLY A 211 -1.34 7.63 24.10
C GLY A 211 -1.94 6.65 23.08
N PHE A 212 -1.27 5.49 22.93
CA PHE A 212 -1.72 4.43 22.03
C PHE A 212 -3.17 4.00 22.32
N GLU A 213 -3.49 3.67 23.57
CA GLU A 213 -4.83 3.21 23.99
C GLU A 213 -5.93 4.23 23.64
N GLU A 214 -5.71 5.50 23.95
CA GLU A 214 -6.69 6.56 23.69
C GLU A 214 -6.91 6.74 22.17
N ASN A 215 -5.83 6.69 21.38
CA ASN A 215 -5.94 6.76 19.93
C ASN A 215 -6.75 5.58 19.37
N ILE A 216 -6.56 4.36 19.88
CA ILE A 216 -7.37 3.20 19.47
C ILE A 216 -8.83 3.38 19.86
N LYS A 217 -9.11 3.75 21.11
CA LYS A 217 -10.48 3.92 21.61
C LYS A 217 -11.24 5.01 20.84
N ASP A 218 -10.60 6.12 20.56
CA ASP A 218 -11.23 7.27 19.91
C ASP A 218 -11.46 7.05 18.40
N ASN A 219 -10.58 6.30 17.74
CA ASN A 219 -10.66 6.10 16.30
C ASN A 219 -11.39 4.84 15.87
N PHE A 220 -11.36 3.78 16.69
CA PHE A 220 -11.93 2.48 16.30
C PHE A 220 -13.08 2.00 17.17
N LEU A 221 -13.16 2.44 18.45
CA LEU A 221 -14.17 1.96 19.40
C LEU A 221 -15.23 3.02 19.73
N LYS A 222 -15.32 4.05 18.92
CA LYS A 222 -16.34 5.09 18.99
C LYS A 222 -17.14 5.06 17.70
N ILE A 223 -18.46 4.81 17.77
CA ILE A 223 -19.34 4.66 16.61
C ILE A 223 -19.39 5.89 15.69
N THR A 224 -19.10 7.08 16.23
CA THR A 224 -19.04 8.33 15.47
C THR A 224 -17.66 8.62 14.89
N SER A 225 -16.67 7.75 15.12
CA SER A 225 -15.33 7.96 14.59
C SER A 225 -15.23 7.57 13.12
N TYR A 226 -14.30 8.22 12.41
CA TYR A 226 -14.12 8.01 10.99
C TYR A 226 -13.78 6.56 10.64
N LEU A 227 -12.93 5.89 11.44
CA LEU A 227 -12.46 4.54 11.14
C LEU A 227 -13.42 3.42 11.57
N TYR A 228 -14.49 3.75 12.32
CA TYR A 228 -15.43 2.73 12.81
C TYR A 228 -16.13 1.94 11.69
N GLU A 229 -16.55 2.61 10.62
CA GLU A 229 -17.22 1.97 9.47
C GLU A 229 -16.39 2.02 8.18
N GLU A 230 -15.22 2.60 8.23
CA GLU A 230 -14.39 2.86 7.07
C GLU A 230 -14.12 1.64 6.16
N PRO A 231 -13.76 0.44 6.66
CA PRO A 231 -13.55 -0.71 5.79
C PRO A 231 -14.77 -1.11 4.98
N LEU A 232 -15.96 -1.04 5.58
CA LEU A 232 -17.20 -1.37 4.88
C LEU A 232 -17.58 -0.29 3.86
N LEU A 233 -17.37 0.99 4.19
CA LEU A 233 -17.61 2.10 3.27
C LEU A 233 -16.67 2.04 2.07
N LEU A 234 -15.39 1.75 2.30
CA LEU A 234 -14.41 1.59 1.23
C LEU A 234 -14.80 0.43 0.29
N LEU A 235 -15.16 -0.73 0.83
CA LEU A 235 -15.59 -1.86 0.00
C LEU A 235 -16.82 -1.51 -0.84
N ARG A 236 -17.82 -0.80 -0.30
CA ARG A 236 -19.00 -0.34 -1.06
C ARG A 236 -18.63 0.58 -2.23
N GLN A 237 -17.53 1.33 -2.12
CA GLN A 237 -17.07 2.23 -3.18
C GLN A 237 -16.24 1.51 -4.25
N GLU A 238 -15.52 0.45 -3.89
CA GLU A 238 -14.56 -0.22 -4.78
C GLU A 238 -15.15 -1.45 -5.49
N VAL A 239 -16.15 -2.13 -4.90
CA VAL A 239 -16.65 -3.41 -5.43
C VAL A 239 -18.17 -3.47 -5.50
N GLN A 240 -18.71 -4.36 -6.39
CA GLN A 240 -20.15 -4.48 -6.61
C GLN A 240 -20.87 -5.32 -5.55
N GLU A 241 -20.20 -6.33 -4.97
CA GLU A 241 -20.78 -7.25 -3.97
C GLU A 241 -20.02 -7.14 -2.63
N PRO A 242 -20.08 -5.98 -1.94
CA PRO A 242 -19.21 -5.70 -0.78
C PRO A 242 -19.38 -6.70 0.37
N GLY A 243 -20.57 -7.31 0.50
CA GLY A 243 -20.84 -8.33 1.51
C GLY A 243 -19.99 -9.59 1.35
N VAL A 244 -19.81 -10.09 0.11
CA VAL A 244 -18.99 -11.26 -0.18
C VAL A 244 -17.51 -10.96 0.07
N TYR A 245 -17.04 -9.81 -0.37
CA TYR A 245 -15.66 -9.36 -0.12
C TYR A 245 -15.38 -9.22 1.37
N SER A 246 -16.32 -8.64 2.14
CA SER A 246 -16.22 -8.54 3.59
C SER A 246 -16.14 -9.93 4.26
N ALA A 247 -16.97 -10.90 3.82
CA ALA A 247 -16.94 -12.26 4.35
C ALA A 247 -15.60 -12.98 4.08
N ILE A 248 -14.98 -12.74 2.92
CA ILE A 248 -13.64 -13.27 2.60
C ILE A 248 -12.60 -12.69 3.56
N ILE A 249 -12.58 -11.36 3.75
CA ILE A 249 -11.62 -10.70 4.65
C ILE A 249 -11.83 -11.17 6.09
N GLU A 250 -13.08 -11.32 6.53
CA GLU A 250 -13.41 -11.86 7.85
C GLU A 250 -12.90 -13.30 8.01
N ALA A 251 -13.10 -14.17 7.01
CA ALA A 251 -12.60 -15.54 7.05
C ALA A 251 -11.08 -15.56 7.21
N ILE A 252 -10.35 -14.73 6.44
CA ILE A 252 -8.89 -14.62 6.56
C ILE A 252 -8.48 -14.07 7.93
N ALA A 253 -9.18 -13.06 8.47
CA ALA A 253 -8.92 -12.53 9.80
C ALA A 253 -9.11 -13.54 10.92
N ARG A 254 -9.98 -14.54 10.69
CA ARG A 254 -10.22 -15.69 11.59
C ARG A 254 -9.26 -16.86 11.38
N GLY A 255 -8.26 -16.74 10.48
CA GLY A 255 -7.23 -17.74 10.27
C GLY A 255 -7.48 -18.74 9.13
N TYR A 256 -8.56 -18.61 8.33
CA TYR A 256 -8.75 -19.39 7.12
C TYR A 256 -7.87 -18.82 6.01
N THR A 257 -6.71 -19.43 5.77
CA THR A 257 -5.70 -18.84 4.88
C THR A 257 -5.62 -19.50 3.51
N LYS A 258 -6.19 -20.67 3.30
CA LYS A 258 -6.20 -21.35 2.00
C LYS A 258 -7.49 -21.08 1.25
N ALA A 259 -7.40 -20.96 -0.08
CA ALA A 259 -8.55 -20.63 -0.93
C ALA A 259 -9.76 -21.58 -0.74
N ASN A 260 -9.51 -22.88 -0.59
CA ASN A 260 -10.57 -23.87 -0.32
C ASN A 260 -11.19 -23.70 1.07
N GLU A 261 -10.41 -23.38 2.08
CA GLU A 261 -10.90 -23.12 3.44
C GLU A 261 -11.79 -21.87 3.44
N ILE A 262 -11.35 -20.78 2.75
CA ILE A 262 -12.09 -19.53 2.60
C ILE A 262 -13.42 -19.80 1.88
N SER A 263 -13.38 -20.47 0.71
CA SER A 263 -14.60 -20.74 -0.10
C SER A 263 -15.61 -21.57 0.69
N THR A 264 -15.17 -22.62 1.39
CA THR A 264 -16.02 -23.43 2.27
C THR A 264 -16.62 -22.60 3.40
N LYS A 265 -15.82 -21.73 4.04
CA LYS A 265 -16.27 -20.90 5.16
C LYS A 265 -17.36 -19.90 4.76
N ILE A 266 -17.26 -19.31 3.58
CA ILE A 266 -18.24 -18.31 3.10
C ILE A 266 -19.39 -18.92 2.30
N GLY A 267 -19.32 -20.21 1.96
CA GLY A 267 -20.36 -20.91 1.20
C GLY A 267 -20.42 -20.54 -0.28
N GLU A 268 -19.32 -20.06 -0.86
CA GLU A 268 -19.21 -19.68 -2.28
C GLU A 268 -18.47 -20.74 -3.09
N ASP A 269 -18.75 -20.81 -4.38
CA ASP A 269 -17.99 -21.63 -5.34
C ASP A 269 -16.50 -21.25 -5.35
N ALA A 270 -15.63 -22.26 -5.42
CA ALA A 270 -14.18 -22.04 -5.33
C ALA A 270 -13.63 -21.14 -6.44
N ALA A 271 -14.13 -21.27 -7.68
CA ALA A 271 -13.67 -20.46 -8.82
C ALA A 271 -14.13 -19.01 -8.67
N LYS A 272 -15.37 -18.82 -8.21
CA LYS A 272 -15.93 -17.47 -7.90
C LYS A 272 -15.17 -16.83 -6.73
N CYS A 273 -14.88 -17.60 -5.68
CA CYS A 273 -14.10 -17.13 -4.53
C CYS A 273 -12.69 -16.66 -4.94
N LEU A 274 -11.98 -17.42 -5.79
CA LEU A 274 -10.67 -17.03 -6.31
C LEU A 274 -10.71 -15.71 -7.10
N LYS A 275 -11.79 -15.44 -7.84
CA LYS A 275 -11.96 -14.17 -8.54
C LYS A 275 -12.08 -12.99 -7.56
N TYR A 276 -12.85 -13.16 -6.47
CA TYR A 276 -12.94 -12.13 -5.43
C TYR A 276 -11.62 -11.92 -4.69
N ILE A 277 -10.93 -13.01 -4.35
CA ILE A 277 -9.59 -12.99 -3.75
C ILE A 277 -8.61 -12.21 -4.65
N LYS A 278 -8.61 -12.48 -5.96
CA LYS A 278 -7.77 -11.75 -6.91
C LYS A 278 -8.06 -10.24 -6.88
N THR A 279 -9.32 -9.84 -6.90
CA THR A 279 -9.70 -8.43 -6.80
C THR A 279 -9.24 -7.79 -5.49
N LEU A 280 -9.34 -8.50 -4.35
CA LEU A 280 -8.83 -8.00 -3.07
C LEU A 280 -7.30 -7.86 -3.06
N CYS A 281 -6.58 -8.75 -3.77
CA CYS A 281 -5.13 -8.60 -3.95
C CYS A 281 -4.80 -7.37 -4.82
N GLU A 282 -5.51 -7.18 -5.93
CA GLU A 282 -5.37 -6.00 -6.80
C GLU A 282 -5.65 -4.69 -6.04
N LEU A 283 -6.64 -4.68 -5.14
CA LEU A 283 -6.92 -3.57 -4.24
C LEU A 283 -5.89 -3.39 -3.11
N GLY A 284 -4.93 -4.30 -2.96
CA GLY A 284 -3.94 -4.26 -1.89
C GLY A 284 -4.52 -4.46 -0.48
N ILE A 285 -5.72 -5.06 -0.36
CA ILE A 285 -6.35 -5.35 0.94
C ILE A 285 -5.83 -6.68 1.49
N ILE A 286 -5.65 -7.68 0.63
CA ILE A 286 -5.03 -8.96 0.98
C ILE A 286 -3.80 -9.22 0.13
N TYR A 287 -2.96 -10.12 0.59
CA TYR A 287 -1.82 -10.63 -0.17
C TYR A 287 -1.91 -12.13 -0.37
N LYS A 288 -1.25 -12.60 -1.41
CA LYS A 288 -0.99 -14.01 -1.69
C LYS A 288 0.47 -14.29 -1.34
N GLU A 289 0.74 -15.34 -0.59
CA GLU A 289 2.10 -15.75 -0.21
C GLU A 289 2.31 -17.24 -0.47
N THR A 290 3.48 -17.57 -1.00
CA THR A 290 3.97 -18.93 -1.15
C THR A 290 5.28 -19.08 -0.37
N PRO A 291 5.64 -20.27 0.09
CA PRO A 291 6.95 -20.45 0.74
C PRO A 291 8.08 -19.96 -0.19
N PHE A 292 9.08 -19.31 0.38
CA PHE A 292 10.25 -18.85 -0.36
C PHE A 292 10.84 -19.97 -1.24
N GLY A 293 11.16 -19.67 -2.50
CA GLY A 293 11.66 -20.63 -3.47
C GLY A 293 10.59 -21.52 -4.15
N GLU A 294 9.34 -21.48 -3.71
CA GLU A 294 8.25 -22.22 -4.35
C GLU A 294 7.64 -21.42 -5.51
N LYS A 295 7.08 -22.13 -6.49
CA LYS A 295 6.37 -21.50 -7.61
C LYS A 295 5.09 -20.81 -7.12
N GLU A 296 4.68 -19.73 -7.76
CA GLU A 296 3.44 -19.00 -7.46
C GLU A 296 2.15 -19.86 -7.53
N THR A 297 2.20 -20.99 -8.23
CA THR A 297 1.12 -21.96 -8.36
C THR A 297 1.13 -23.05 -7.30
N SER A 298 2.03 -22.94 -6.30
CA SER A 298 2.17 -23.93 -5.23
C SER A 298 0.85 -24.13 -4.48
N ARG A 299 0.53 -25.38 -4.13
CA ARG A 299 -0.61 -25.74 -3.27
C ARG A 299 -0.43 -25.30 -1.81
N LYS A 300 0.81 -24.89 -1.44
CA LYS A 300 1.12 -24.32 -0.13
C LYS A 300 0.77 -22.84 0.00
N THR A 301 0.21 -22.25 -1.07
CA THR A 301 -0.19 -20.84 -1.10
C THR A 301 -1.19 -20.52 0.02
N ILE A 302 -0.94 -19.41 0.70
CA ILE A 302 -1.82 -18.83 1.71
C ILE A 302 -2.19 -17.39 1.35
N TYR A 303 -3.26 -16.90 1.96
CA TYR A 303 -3.73 -15.52 1.85
C TYR A 303 -3.74 -14.85 3.22
N GLY A 304 -3.32 -13.60 3.27
CA GLY A 304 -3.31 -12.79 4.47
C GLY A 304 -3.81 -11.37 4.20
N ILE A 305 -4.12 -10.62 5.24
CA ILE A 305 -4.56 -9.22 5.11
C ILE A 305 -3.32 -8.33 5.06
N SER A 306 -3.11 -7.64 3.93
CA SER A 306 -2.00 -6.71 3.72
C SER A 306 -2.27 -5.32 4.29
N ASP A 307 -3.51 -4.86 4.25
CA ASP A 307 -3.89 -3.58 4.84
C ASP A 307 -4.02 -3.74 6.37
N LEU A 308 -3.12 -3.11 7.12
CA LEU A 308 -3.06 -3.28 8.57
C LEU A 308 -4.29 -2.69 9.28
N MET A 309 -4.87 -1.60 8.74
CA MET A 309 -6.11 -1.05 9.29
C MET A 309 -7.27 -2.03 9.12
N PHE A 310 -7.42 -2.65 7.95
CA PHE A 310 -8.40 -3.73 7.72
C PHE A 310 -8.12 -4.91 8.64
N ARG A 311 -6.86 -5.32 8.80
CA ARG A 311 -6.48 -6.43 9.67
C ARG A 311 -6.87 -6.17 11.13
N PHE A 312 -6.56 -4.97 11.65
CA PHE A 312 -6.95 -4.55 12.98
C PHE A 312 -8.46 -4.51 13.13
N TRP A 313 -9.15 -3.88 12.18
CA TRP A 313 -10.58 -3.68 12.21
C TRP A 313 -11.37 -5.00 12.20
N TYR A 314 -11.06 -5.92 11.28
CA TYR A 314 -11.75 -7.21 11.21
C TYR A 314 -11.46 -8.10 12.42
N ARG A 315 -10.26 -8.00 13.01
CA ARG A 315 -9.92 -8.77 14.22
C ARG A 315 -10.63 -8.26 15.46
N TYR A 316 -10.67 -6.94 15.68
CA TYR A 316 -11.07 -6.36 16.96
C TYR A 316 -12.38 -5.55 16.90
N VAL A 317 -12.64 -4.83 15.84
CA VAL A 317 -13.83 -3.97 15.74
C VAL A 317 -15.01 -4.77 15.23
N PHE A 318 -14.87 -5.42 14.08
CA PHE A 318 -15.95 -6.18 13.44
C PHE A 318 -16.52 -7.26 14.36
N THR A 319 -15.67 -8.02 15.04
CA THR A 319 -16.06 -9.11 15.95
C THR A 319 -16.71 -8.63 17.25
N ASN A 320 -16.54 -7.35 17.61
CA ASN A 320 -17.05 -6.78 18.85
C ASN A 320 -18.05 -5.63 18.63
N ARG A 321 -18.62 -5.50 17.41
CA ARG A 321 -19.53 -4.38 17.08
C ARG A 321 -20.67 -4.19 18.06
N THR A 322 -21.37 -5.27 18.43
CA THR A 322 -22.47 -5.20 19.40
C THR A 322 -22.03 -4.61 20.75
N LEU A 323 -20.85 -4.98 21.25
CA LEU A 323 -20.31 -4.44 22.51
C LEU A 323 -19.96 -2.96 22.36
N ILE A 324 -19.39 -2.56 21.22
CA ILE A 324 -19.02 -1.16 20.95
C ILE A 324 -20.28 -0.31 20.83
N GLU A 325 -21.30 -0.77 20.10
CA GLU A 325 -22.58 -0.09 19.89
C GLU A 325 -23.38 0.07 21.19
N THR A 326 -23.22 -0.84 22.14
CA THR A 326 -23.83 -0.74 23.48
C THR A 326 -22.97 0.09 24.48
N GLY A 327 -21.86 0.72 24.03
CA GLY A 327 -21.03 1.60 24.84
C GLY A 327 -19.94 0.92 25.66
N ALA A 328 -19.71 -0.41 25.48
CA ALA A 328 -18.75 -1.19 26.24
C ALA A 328 -17.28 -1.08 25.71
N ARG A 329 -16.88 0.07 25.16
CA ARG A 329 -15.58 0.26 24.49
C ARG A 329 -14.39 -0.07 25.40
N ASP A 330 -14.46 0.31 26.69
CA ASP A 330 -13.38 0.06 27.64
C ASP A 330 -13.25 -1.45 27.96
N ALA A 331 -14.37 -2.17 28.04
CA ALA A 331 -14.35 -3.62 28.21
C ALA A 331 -13.80 -4.34 26.96
N VAL A 332 -14.08 -3.82 25.75
CA VAL A 332 -13.49 -4.35 24.51
C VAL A 332 -11.98 -4.14 24.51
N TRP A 333 -11.51 -2.94 24.91
CA TRP A 333 -10.08 -2.70 25.05
C TRP A 333 -9.43 -3.67 26.04
N LEU A 334 -9.84 -3.67 27.30
CA LEU A 334 -9.21 -4.40 28.38
C LEU A 334 -9.28 -5.93 28.22
N LYS A 335 -10.36 -6.45 27.59
CA LYS A 335 -10.59 -7.91 27.55
C LYS A 335 -10.31 -8.53 26.18
N ARG A 336 -10.21 -7.75 25.11
CA ARG A 336 -10.08 -8.25 23.74
C ARG A 336 -8.85 -7.73 23.00
N ILE A 337 -8.52 -6.46 23.17
CA ILE A 337 -7.43 -5.83 22.40
C ILE A 337 -6.11 -5.92 23.16
N GLU A 338 -6.05 -5.32 24.34
CA GLU A 338 -4.82 -5.22 25.13
C GLU A 338 -4.13 -6.57 25.38
N PRO A 339 -4.82 -7.64 25.84
CA PRO A 339 -4.17 -8.92 26.12
C PRO A 339 -3.66 -9.65 24.86
N ASP A 340 -4.26 -9.41 23.70
CA ASP A 340 -3.93 -10.07 22.43
C ASP A 340 -3.03 -9.22 21.54
N TYR A 341 -2.85 -7.93 21.86
CA TYR A 341 -2.17 -7.01 20.95
C TYR A 341 -0.70 -7.34 20.71
N ALA A 342 -0.02 -7.87 21.71
CA ALA A 342 1.36 -8.34 21.54
C ALA A 342 1.47 -9.47 20.50
N ASN A 343 0.53 -10.43 20.54
CA ASN A 343 0.43 -11.49 19.54
C ASN A 343 0.06 -10.95 18.14
N TYR A 344 -0.88 -9.99 18.08
CA TYR A 344 -1.23 -9.28 16.83
C TYR A 344 -0.01 -8.61 16.19
N MET A 345 0.84 -7.98 17.01
CA MET A 345 2.05 -7.28 16.56
C MET A 345 3.13 -8.20 16.01
N GLY A 346 3.15 -9.49 16.34
CA GLY A 346 4.12 -10.43 15.78
C GLY A 346 4.20 -10.36 14.26
N THR A 347 3.08 -10.56 13.58
CA THR A 347 3.02 -10.50 12.11
C THR A 347 3.27 -9.08 11.56
N VAL A 348 2.88 -8.03 12.29
CA VAL A 348 3.19 -6.64 11.89
C VAL A 348 4.69 -6.42 11.93
N PHE A 349 5.35 -6.91 12.98
CA PHE A 349 6.79 -6.78 13.17
C PHE A 349 7.58 -7.53 12.12
N GLU A 350 7.19 -8.78 11.77
CA GLU A 350 7.79 -9.53 10.65
C GLU A 350 7.74 -8.72 9.34
N ARG A 351 6.61 -8.07 9.05
CA ARG A 351 6.49 -7.20 7.86
C ARG A 351 7.43 -6.02 7.92
N VAL A 352 7.48 -5.32 9.04
CA VAL A 352 8.40 -4.19 9.25
C VAL A 352 9.85 -4.62 9.07
N CYS A 353 10.23 -5.78 9.60
CA CYS A 353 11.58 -6.33 9.46
C CYS A 353 11.93 -6.67 7.99
N LYS A 354 10.96 -7.19 7.22
CA LYS A 354 11.14 -7.42 5.77
C LYS A 354 11.31 -6.11 5.00
N ASP A 355 10.48 -5.11 5.30
CA ASP A 355 10.57 -3.79 4.68
C ASP A 355 11.92 -3.13 5.02
N TYR A 356 12.39 -3.23 6.27
CA TYR A 356 13.70 -2.75 6.69
C TYR A 356 14.85 -3.39 5.87
N LEU A 357 14.87 -4.72 5.74
CA LEU A 357 15.87 -5.40 4.93
C LEU A 357 15.79 -4.98 3.46
N SER A 358 14.60 -4.79 2.91
CA SER A 358 14.42 -4.33 1.54
C SER A 358 14.99 -2.93 1.31
N VAL A 359 14.79 -2.01 2.25
CA VAL A 359 15.37 -0.66 2.21
C VAL A 359 16.90 -0.71 2.30
N LYS A 360 17.44 -1.49 3.25
CA LYS A 360 18.89 -1.68 3.41
C LYS A 360 19.54 -2.33 2.19
N ASN A 361 18.85 -3.31 1.58
CA ASN A 361 19.28 -3.94 0.33
C ASN A 361 19.39 -2.94 -0.83
N ALA A 362 18.36 -2.09 -0.99
CA ALA A 362 18.34 -1.06 -2.03
C ALA A 362 19.45 -0.01 -1.86
N LYS A 363 19.92 0.23 -0.63
CA LYS A 363 21.04 1.13 -0.31
C LYS A 363 22.41 0.43 -0.38
N GLY A 364 22.48 -0.90 -0.59
CA GLY A 364 23.73 -1.65 -0.57
C GLY A 364 24.36 -1.75 0.83
N GLU A 365 23.56 -1.66 1.90
CA GLU A 365 24.02 -1.68 3.29
C GLU A 365 23.98 -3.08 3.93
N LEU A 366 23.72 -4.11 3.13
CA LEU A 366 23.71 -5.50 3.58
C LEU A 366 24.92 -6.29 3.02
N PRO A 367 25.35 -7.36 3.67
CA PRO A 367 26.46 -8.19 3.21
C PRO A 367 26.15 -8.94 1.90
N ILE A 368 24.89 -9.08 1.54
CA ILE A 368 24.43 -9.66 0.26
C ILE A 368 23.48 -8.71 -0.45
N LEU A 369 23.44 -8.82 -1.78
CA LEU A 369 22.39 -8.22 -2.59
C LEU A 369 21.39 -9.33 -2.97
N PHE A 370 20.13 -9.18 -2.63
CA PHE A 370 19.10 -10.17 -2.93
C PHE A 370 18.02 -9.62 -3.86
N THR A 371 17.46 -10.49 -4.70
CA THR A 371 16.32 -10.17 -5.58
C THR A 371 14.98 -10.64 -5.02
N SER A 372 15.00 -11.55 -4.03
CA SER A 372 13.79 -12.06 -3.39
C SER A 372 13.90 -12.11 -1.88
N ILE A 373 12.77 -11.84 -1.22
CA ILE A 373 12.59 -11.92 0.23
C ILE A 373 11.20 -12.47 0.54
N GLY A 374 11.10 -13.38 1.50
CA GLY A 374 9.82 -14.00 1.87
C GLY A 374 9.90 -14.81 3.15
N ARG A 375 8.80 -15.48 3.48
CA ARG A 375 8.72 -16.51 4.54
C ARG A 375 8.91 -17.89 3.95
N TRP A 376 9.32 -18.82 4.76
CA TRP A 376 9.35 -20.22 4.38
C TRP A 376 8.70 -21.09 5.46
N TRP A 377 7.97 -22.10 5.03
CA TRP A 377 7.40 -23.14 5.89
C TRP A 377 7.46 -24.49 5.21
N GLY A 378 7.76 -25.50 6.00
CA GLY A 378 7.93 -26.85 5.53
C GLY A 378 7.84 -27.86 6.69
N THR A 379 8.25 -29.09 6.41
CA THR A 379 8.30 -30.16 7.42
C THR A 379 9.76 -30.59 7.60
N ASP A 380 10.23 -30.61 8.83
CA ASP A 380 11.52 -31.20 9.16
C ASP A 380 11.49 -32.72 8.90
N PRO A 381 12.34 -33.24 8.02
CA PRO A 381 12.36 -34.66 7.69
C PRO A 381 12.69 -35.56 8.88
N ALA A 382 13.48 -35.07 9.84
CA ALA A 382 13.92 -35.83 11.00
C ALA A 382 12.85 -35.95 12.08
N THR A 383 12.23 -34.81 12.45
CA THR A 383 11.26 -34.75 13.55
C THR A 383 9.80 -34.85 13.09
N LYS A 384 9.53 -34.72 11.78
CA LYS A 384 8.20 -34.61 11.18
C LYS A 384 7.38 -33.40 11.69
N SER A 385 8.00 -32.48 12.39
CA SER A 385 7.38 -31.26 12.86
C SER A 385 7.30 -30.20 11.76
N GLN A 386 6.33 -29.30 11.88
CA GLN A 386 6.26 -28.11 11.02
C GLN A 386 7.36 -27.13 11.44
N VAL A 387 8.06 -26.60 10.47
CA VAL A 387 9.12 -25.59 10.64
C VAL A 387 8.77 -24.37 9.84
N GLU A 388 8.95 -23.20 10.44
CA GLU A 388 8.73 -21.92 9.83
C GLU A 388 9.92 -21.00 10.05
N ILE A 389 10.27 -20.23 9.02
CA ILE A 389 11.29 -19.18 9.04
C ILE A 389 10.61 -17.86 8.66
N ASP A 390 10.72 -16.86 9.52
CA ASP A 390 10.01 -15.58 9.35
C ASP A 390 10.52 -14.80 8.13
N ILE A 391 11.83 -14.84 7.88
CA ILE A 391 12.47 -14.14 6.78
C ILE A 391 13.54 -15.02 6.15
N ILE A 392 13.46 -15.17 4.82
CA ILE A 392 14.56 -15.61 3.97
C ILE A 392 14.72 -14.59 2.87
N ALA A 393 15.93 -14.11 2.69
CA ALA A 393 16.32 -13.23 1.58
C ALA A 393 17.55 -13.81 0.91
N GLY A 394 17.59 -13.85 -0.42
CA GLY A 394 18.71 -14.43 -1.17
C GLY A 394 18.35 -14.72 -2.61
N ASP A 395 19.30 -15.27 -3.35
CA ASP A 395 19.11 -15.65 -4.75
C ASP A 395 19.42 -17.14 -4.98
N SER A 396 20.70 -17.57 -5.11
CA SER A 396 21.05 -18.95 -5.42
C SER A 396 21.73 -19.66 -4.26
N ASP A 397 22.85 -19.14 -3.80
CA ASP A 397 23.75 -19.84 -2.89
C ASP A 397 23.97 -19.08 -1.57
N ASP A 398 23.74 -17.77 -1.58
CA ASP A 398 23.85 -16.90 -0.41
C ASP A 398 22.48 -16.53 0.14
N TYR A 399 22.29 -16.77 1.44
CA TYR A 399 21.03 -16.51 2.12
C TYR A 399 21.22 -15.67 3.38
N MET A 400 20.27 -14.76 3.58
CA MET A 400 20.06 -14.11 4.87
C MET A 400 18.77 -14.67 5.46
N ILE A 401 18.88 -15.29 6.64
CA ILE A 401 17.78 -15.99 7.32
C ILE A 401 17.49 -15.26 8.62
N GLY A 402 16.24 -14.88 8.84
CA GLY A 402 15.85 -14.01 9.95
C GLY A 402 14.73 -14.57 10.81
N GLU A 403 14.79 -14.24 12.10
CA GLU A 403 13.75 -14.50 13.10
C GLU A 403 13.33 -13.18 13.76
N CYS A 404 12.01 -12.99 13.93
CA CYS A 404 11.42 -11.75 14.44
C CYS A 404 10.68 -12.01 15.75
N LYS A 405 11.04 -11.29 16.82
CA LYS A 405 10.42 -11.46 18.14
C LYS A 405 9.87 -10.15 18.70
N TRP A 406 8.54 -10.01 18.69
CA TRP A 406 7.81 -8.92 19.33
C TRP A 406 7.32 -9.35 20.71
N ARG A 407 8.21 -9.38 21.70
CA ARG A 407 7.91 -9.76 23.09
C ARG A 407 8.66 -8.89 24.10
N GLY A 408 8.23 -8.93 25.36
CA GLY A 408 8.83 -8.11 26.42
C GLY A 408 10.19 -8.58 26.91
N GLU A 409 10.56 -9.83 26.63
CA GLU A 409 11.82 -10.43 27.06
C GLU A 409 12.90 -10.26 25.97
N LYS A 410 14.16 -10.13 26.42
CA LYS A 410 15.32 -10.13 25.54
C LYS A 410 15.45 -11.45 24.79
N LEU A 411 15.90 -11.37 23.55
CA LEU A 411 16.14 -12.56 22.72
C LEU A 411 17.36 -13.30 23.23
N ASP A 412 17.20 -14.59 23.47
CA ASP A 412 18.23 -15.47 24.04
C ASP A 412 18.93 -16.31 22.97
N ILE A 413 20.10 -16.90 23.32
CA ILE A 413 20.94 -17.70 22.44
C ILE A 413 20.22 -18.95 21.88
N SER A 414 19.23 -19.46 22.60
CA SER A 414 18.39 -20.56 22.16
C SER A 414 17.64 -20.26 20.86
N VAL A 415 17.22 -19.00 20.66
CA VAL A 415 16.53 -18.55 19.43
C VAL A 415 17.49 -18.56 18.22
N LEU A 416 18.75 -18.16 18.43
CA LEU A 416 19.76 -18.23 17.37
C LEU A 416 20.05 -19.70 17.00
N ASN A 417 20.17 -20.58 17.99
CA ASN A 417 20.42 -22.01 17.74
C ASN A 417 19.25 -22.67 17.01
N ASP A 418 18.00 -22.31 17.38
CA ASP A 418 16.81 -22.74 16.66
C ASP A 418 16.79 -22.23 15.21
N LEU A 419 17.15 -20.97 14.98
CA LEU A 419 17.24 -20.41 13.64
C LEU A 419 18.30 -21.10 12.78
N ARG A 420 19.46 -21.44 13.36
CA ARG A 420 20.50 -22.25 12.68
C ARG A 420 19.96 -23.61 12.27
N HIS A 421 19.25 -24.30 13.18
CA HIS A 421 18.60 -25.58 12.86
C HIS A 421 17.54 -25.44 11.75
N LYS A 422 16.66 -24.43 11.82
CA LYS A 422 15.67 -24.14 10.76
C LYS A 422 16.33 -23.90 9.41
N ALA A 423 17.47 -23.20 9.42
CA ALA A 423 18.24 -22.95 8.21
C ALA A 423 18.76 -24.26 7.58
N ASP A 424 19.19 -25.24 8.39
CA ASP A 424 19.61 -26.57 7.91
C ASP A 424 18.44 -27.39 7.36
N VAL A 425 17.23 -27.22 7.90
CA VAL A 425 16.02 -27.85 7.37
C VAL A 425 15.62 -27.24 6.03
N PHE A 426 15.78 -25.91 5.86
CA PHE A 426 15.43 -25.20 4.63
C PHE A 426 16.34 -25.62 3.47
N SER A 427 17.64 -25.58 3.65
CA SER A 427 18.61 -25.90 2.59
C SER A 427 19.91 -26.46 3.16
N LYS A 428 20.37 -27.56 2.60
CA LYS A 428 21.66 -28.20 2.94
C LYS A 428 22.82 -27.73 2.07
N THR A 429 22.50 -27.13 0.90
CA THR A 429 23.50 -26.61 -0.04
C THR A 429 23.44 -25.10 -0.06
N ARG A 430 24.42 -24.46 0.56
CA ARG A 430 24.56 -23.02 0.62
C ARG A 430 26.02 -22.68 0.90
N ASP A 431 26.54 -21.65 0.25
CA ASP A 431 27.93 -21.23 0.41
C ASP A 431 28.09 -20.35 1.64
N HIS A 432 27.20 -19.34 1.79
CA HIS A 432 27.19 -18.47 2.95
C HIS A 432 25.78 -18.25 3.49
N THR A 433 25.66 -18.13 4.80
CA THR A 433 24.41 -17.83 5.49
C THR A 433 24.63 -16.74 6.52
N TRP A 434 23.84 -15.68 6.42
CA TRP A 434 23.76 -14.63 7.44
C TRP A 434 22.50 -14.86 8.28
N TYR A 435 22.63 -14.69 9.59
CA TYR A 435 21.53 -14.82 10.55
C TYR A 435 21.15 -13.44 11.07
N VAL A 436 19.91 -13.02 10.84
CA VAL A 436 19.42 -11.73 11.30
C VAL A 436 18.40 -11.94 12.40
N LEU A 437 18.67 -11.39 13.57
CA LEU A 437 17.76 -11.45 14.71
C LEU A 437 17.13 -10.10 14.94
N PHE A 438 15.80 -10.05 14.87
CA PHE A 438 15.01 -8.85 15.16
C PHE A 438 14.34 -8.97 16.52
N SER A 439 14.60 -8.03 17.41
CA SER A 439 14.04 -8.05 18.76
C SER A 439 13.48 -6.71 19.19
N LYS A 440 12.22 -6.71 19.66
CA LYS A 440 11.63 -5.53 20.29
C LYS A 440 12.39 -5.10 21.55
N SER A 441 12.82 -6.05 22.37
CA SER A 441 13.39 -5.81 23.72
C SER A 441 14.90 -6.01 23.77
N GLY A 442 15.56 -6.12 22.62
CA GLY A 442 17.00 -6.33 22.52
C GLY A 442 17.43 -7.76 22.81
N PHE A 443 18.69 -7.94 23.17
CA PHE A 443 19.40 -9.22 23.18
C PHE A 443 20.04 -9.48 24.55
N THR A 444 20.19 -10.76 24.91
CA THR A 444 20.98 -11.14 26.07
C THR A 444 22.47 -10.99 25.79
N ASP A 445 23.30 -10.89 26.86
CA ASP A 445 24.75 -10.78 26.73
C ASP A 445 25.37 -11.96 25.97
N ALA A 446 24.75 -13.15 26.08
CA ALA A 446 25.17 -14.35 25.36
C ALA A 446 25.02 -14.20 23.84
N VAL A 447 23.92 -13.64 23.35
CA VAL A 447 23.70 -13.36 21.92
C VAL A 447 24.65 -12.27 21.43
N ILE A 448 24.85 -11.21 22.22
CA ILE A 448 25.76 -10.12 21.87
C ILE A 448 27.21 -10.64 21.81
N ALA A 449 27.60 -11.51 22.74
CA ALA A 449 28.94 -12.09 22.73
C ALA A 449 29.16 -13.02 21.51
N GLU A 450 28.14 -13.76 21.12
CA GLU A 450 28.21 -14.64 19.95
C GLU A 450 28.30 -13.83 18.64
N SER A 451 27.52 -12.75 18.50
CA SER A 451 27.58 -11.89 17.30
C SER A 451 28.92 -11.15 17.12
N LYS A 452 29.68 -10.97 18.22
CA LYS A 452 31.06 -10.42 18.15
C LYS A 452 32.10 -11.43 17.69
N LYS A 453 31.79 -12.72 17.74
CA LYS A 453 32.69 -13.81 17.31
C LYS A 453 32.39 -14.29 15.91
N ASP A 454 31.15 -14.08 15.46
CA ASP A 454 30.67 -14.57 14.18
C ASP A 454 30.01 -13.40 13.42
N ASP A 455 30.71 -12.84 12.46
CA ASP A 455 30.31 -11.69 11.64
C ASP A 455 29.06 -12.00 10.76
N SER A 456 28.69 -13.27 10.64
CA SER A 456 27.46 -13.66 9.96
C SER A 456 26.19 -13.38 10.76
N ILE A 457 26.29 -12.98 12.03
CA ILE A 457 25.15 -12.70 12.92
C ILE A 457 24.91 -11.20 13.00
N ILE A 458 23.73 -10.79 12.53
CA ILE A 458 23.28 -9.39 12.53
C ILE A 458 22.18 -9.22 13.56
N LEU A 459 22.35 -8.26 14.47
CA LEU A 459 21.39 -7.96 15.52
C LEU A 459 20.69 -6.63 15.23
N VAL A 460 19.37 -6.64 15.17
CA VAL A 460 18.54 -5.46 14.91
C VAL A 460 17.53 -5.30 16.03
N ASP A 461 17.73 -4.32 16.88
CA ASP A 461 16.77 -3.95 17.91
C ASP A 461 15.73 -2.95 17.40
N LEU A 462 14.79 -2.57 18.27
CA LEU A 462 13.72 -1.67 17.91
C LEU A 462 14.22 -0.30 17.44
N ASP A 463 15.28 0.24 18.08
CA ASP A 463 15.84 1.55 17.75
C ASP A 463 16.58 1.55 16.41
N ALA A 464 17.19 0.43 16.06
CA ALA A 464 17.87 0.26 14.78
C ALA A 464 16.93 0.31 13.57
N LEU A 465 15.65 -0.06 13.75
CA LEU A 465 14.64 0.02 12.67
C LEU A 465 14.33 1.46 12.23
N PHE A 466 14.69 2.45 13.05
CA PHE A 466 14.40 3.88 12.78
C PHE A 466 15.67 4.68 12.39
N LYS A 467 16.80 4.00 12.25
CA LYS A 467 18.07 4.57 11.78
C LYS A 467 18.32 4.20 10.33
#